data_d65ad34551d15e8b92d05a6661f7ebd5
#
_entry.id   d65ad34551d15e8b92d05a6661f7ebd5
#
_cell.length_a   1.000
_cell.length_b   1.000
_cell.length_c   1.000
_cell.angle_alpha   90.00
_cell.angle_beta   90.00
_cell.angle_gamma   90.00
#
_symmetry.space_group_name_H-M   'P 1'
#
loop_
_entity.id
_entity.type
_entity.pdbx_description
1 polymer ?
#
loop_
_entity_poly.entity_id
_entity_poly.type
_entity_poly.pdbx_seq_one_letter_code
_entity_poly.pdbx_strand_id
1 'polypeptide(L)'
;MKTTDQLTNEAIELLKNLIETPSFSSEENKTAILLENWFVSNGINFKRENNNIWAYNLHFDKSKPNLLLNSHHDTVKPNEGYTLNPFSAIEKNGKLFGLGSNDAGGCLVSLIATFTYFYAFENLPYNLIIAGTAEEESSGPNGLNSILKHLPEIDVAIVGEPTEMHLAIAEKGLLVLDIVVSGTASHAAHQNLDNPIYNALSVINWFKTYEFEKISEVLGPVKMTVTQINAGKQHNVVPSECSLVVDIRVNDCYSNSEILEVVKQNINAKVTPRSMHLNASSIDKNHALVQAGISLGRNTYGSPTLSDQSVLSCQSMKLGPGNSLRSHTANEFIVIDEIKQGIELYIKIISKFLNLN
;
A
#
# COMPACT_ATOMS: atom_id res chain seq x y z
N MET A 1 21.20 -17.38 -18.38
CA MET A 1 20.73 -16.35 -17.41
C MET A 1 20.73 -15.02 -18.14
N LYS A 2 19.66 -14.21 -18.05
CA LYS A 2 19.63 -12.88 -18.67
C LYS A 2 20.55 -11.92 -17.91
N THR A 3 21.15 -10.98 -18.62
CA THR A 3 21.93 -9.90 -18.00
C THR A 3 20.99 -8.86 -17.36
N THR A 4 21.49 -8.07 -16.42
CA THR A 4 20.70 -6.99 -15.79
C THR A 4 20.20 -5.98 -16.83
N ASP A 5 20.99 -5.64 -17.84
CA ASP A 5 20.59 -4.74 -18.92
C ASP A 5 19.44 -5.35 -19.77
N GLN A 6 19.45 -6.65 -20.05
CA GLN A 6 18.33 -7.32 -20.73
C GLN A 6 17.06 -7.28 -19.89
N LEU A 7 17.17 -7.60 -18.59
CA LEU A 7 16.04 -7.55 -17.66
C LEU A 7 15.48 -6.13 -17.53
N THR A 8 16.34 -5.10 -17.49
CA THR A 8 15.94 -3.70 -17.44
C THR A 8 15.15 -3.30 -18.69
N ASN A 9 15.64 -3.62 -19.87
CA ASN A 9 14.97 -3.32 -21.12
C ASN A 9 13.58 -3.99 -21.21
N GLU A 10 13.50 -5.25 -20.82
CA GLU A 10 12.21 -5.99 -20.78
C GLU A 10 11.25 -5.39 -19.73
N ALA A 11 11.75 -4.97 -18.57
CA ALA A 11 10.95 -4.30 -17.54
C ALA A 11 10.38 -2.98 -18.05
N ILE A 12 11.17 -2.15 -18.73
CA ILE A 12 10.72 -0.89 -19.31
C ILE A 12 9.64 -1.12 -20.38
N GLU A 13 9.82 -2.09 -21.25
CA GLU A 13 8.80 -2.43 -22.27
C GLU A 13 7.51 -2.99 -21.63
N LEU A 14 7.61 -3.80 -20.57
CA LEU A 14 6.44 -4.23 -19.81
C LEU A 14 5.72 -3.03 -19.19
N LEU A 15 6.45 -2.08 -18.59
CA LEU A 15 5.88 -0.88 -18.00
C LEU A 15 5.15 -0.01 -19.02
N LYS A 16 5.71 0.16 -20.24
CA LYS A 16 5.04 0.87 -21.31
C LYS A 16 3.70 0.24 -21.65
N ASN A 17 3.66 -1.07 -21.80
CA ASN A 17 2.43 -1.80 -22.08
C ASN A 17 1.40 -1.68 -20.95
N LEU A 18 1.85 -1.67 -19.68
CA LEU A 18 0.98 -1.44 -18.52
C LEU A 18 0.38 -0.04 -18.54
N ILE A 19 1.19 1.00 -18.79
CA ILE A 19 0.73 2.40 -18.91
C ILE A 19 -0.31 2.53 -20.02
N GLU A 20 -0.10 1.91 -21.19
CA GLU A 20 -0.99 2.01 -22.34
C GLU A 20 -2.29 1.21 -22.17
N THR A 21 -2.40 0.45 -21.09
CA THR A 21 -3.55 -0.38 -20.77
C THR A 21 -4.21 0.15 -19.48
N PRO A 22 -5.32 0.92 -19.57
CA PRO A 22 -6.01 1.42 -18.38
C PRO A 22 -6.36 0.29 -17.40
N SER A 23 -6.07 0.50 -16.10
CA SER A 23 -6.21 -0.49 -15.04
C SER A 23 -6.70 0.15 -13.74
N PHE A 24 -7.85 0.81 -13.77
CA PHE A 24 -8.45 1.33 -12.54
C PHE A 24 -8.80 0.18 -11.58
N SER A 25 -8.75 0.44 -10.28
CA SER A 25 -9.11 -0.57 -9.28
C SER A 25 -10.43 -1.27 -9.62
N SER A 26 -10.42 -2.60 -9.61
CA SER A 26 -11.47 -3.52 -10.05
C SER A 26 -11.66 -3.66 -11.58
N GLU A 27 -10.86 -2.99 -12.40
CA GLU A 27 -10.92 -3.06 -13.88
C GLU A 27 -9.61 -3.59 -14.50
N GLU A 28 -8.73 -4.24 -13.73
CA GLU A 28 -7.34 -4.59 -14.09
C GLU A 28 -7.21 -5.85 -14.96
N ASN A 29 -8.30 -6.45 -15.43
CA ASN A 29 -8.24 -7.71 -16.18
C ASN A 29 -7.27 -7.70 -17.37
N LYS A 30 -7.17 -6.56 -18.07
CA LYS A 30 -6.29 -6.44 -19.24
C LYS A 30 -4.81 -6.41 -18.86
N THR A 31 -4.45 -5.69 -17.80
CA THR A 31 -3.08 -5.66 -17.28
C THR A 31 -2.70 -7.00 -16.64
N ALA A 32 -3.65 -7.70 -15.99
CA ALA A 32 -3.46 -9.07 -15.56
C ALA A 32 -3.06 -9.99 -16.71
N ILE A 33 -3.74 -9.90 -17.88
CA ILE A 33 -3.40 -10.67 -19.10
C ILE A 33 -2.01 -10.29 -19.62
N LEU A 34 -1.61 -9.02 -19.56
CA LEU A 34 -0.25 -8.62 -19.93
C LEU A 34 0.80 -9.29 -19.06
N LEU A 35 0.58 -9.34 -17.73
CA LEU A 35 1.46 -10.02 -16.80
C LEU A 35 1.51 -11.54 -17.07
N GLU A 36 0.36 -12.19 -17.33
CA GLU A 36 0.32 -13.59 -17.74
C GLU A 36 1.18 -13.85 -18.98
N ASN A 37 0.98 -13.05 -20.04
CA ASN A 37 1.73 -13.18 -21.28
C ASN A 37 3.23 -12.98 -21.04
N TRP A 38 3.60 -12.06 -20.15
CA TRP A 38 4.99 -11.84 -19.80
C TRP A 38 5.60 -13.05 -19.09
N PHE A 39 4.89 -13.66 -18.13
CA PHE A 39 5.36 -14.88 -17.46
C PHE A 39 5.47 -16.06 -18.44
N VAL A 40 4.48 -16.25 -19.31
CA VAL A 40 4.53 -17.28 -20.36
C VAL A 40 5.76 -17.11 -21.25
N SER A 41 6.02 -15.89 -21.73
CA SER A 41 7.15 -15.61 -22.63
C SER A 41 8.52 -15.82 -21.98
N ASN A 42 8.55 -15.75 -20.62
CA ASN A 42 9.76 -16.00 -19.82
C ASN A 42 9.85 -17.44 -19.28
N GLY A 43 8.91 -18.33 -19.65
CA GLY A 43 8.89 -19.72 -19.18
C GLY A 43 8.65 -19.86 -17.68
N ILE A 44 7.99 -18.89 -17.06
CA ILE A 44 7.68 -18.85 -15.63
C ILE A 44 6.26 -19.39 -15.42
N ASN A 45 6.14 -20.43 -14.60
CA ASN A 45 4.85 -20.94 -14.18
C ASN A 45 4.20 -20.00 -13.19
N PHE A 46 2.96 -19.61 -13.43
CA PHE A 46 2.22 -18.68 -12.58
C PHE A 46 0.84 -19.24 -12.21
N LYS A 47 0.19 -18.57 -11.29
CA LYS A 47 -1.21 -18.76 -10.92
C LYS A 47 -1.93 -17.43 -11.00
N ARG A 48 -3.24 -17.48 -11.17
CA ARG A 48 -4.12 -16.30 -11.17
C ARG A 48 -5.37 -16.56 -10.35
N GLU A 49 -5.79 -15.57 -9.58
CA GLU A 49 -7.13 -15.47 -9.00
C GLU A 49 -7.63 -14.03 -9.16
N ASN A 50 -8.81 -13.86 -9.76
CA ASN A 50 -9.33 -12.57 -10.19
C ASN A 50 -8.30 -11.86 -11.09
N ASN A 51 -7.84 -10.66 -10.68
CA ASN A 51 -6.82 -9.91 -11.39
C ASN A 51 -5.44 -10.00 -10.72
N ASN A 52 -5.28 -10.82 -9.68
CA ASN A 52 -3.99 -11.04 -9.04
C ASN A 52 -3.24 -12.19 -9.70
N ILE A 53 -1.94 -12.04 -9.91
CA ILE A 53 -1.07 -13.02 -10.52
C ILE A 53 0.13 -13.25 -9.63
N TRP A 54 0.51 -14.52 -9.41
CA TRP A 54 1.70 -14.83 -8.63
C TRP A 54 2.45 -16.04 -9.18
N ALA A 55 3.74 -16.09 -8.90
CA ALA A 55 4.62 -17.18 -9.27
C ALA A 55 5.60 -17.52 -8.15
N TYR A 56 6.06 -18.75 -8.15
CA TYR A 56 7.10 -19.26 -7.26
C TYR A 56 8.40 -19.46 -8.05
N ASN A 57 9.56 -19.31 -7.39
CA ASN A 57 10.83 -19.69 -8.03
C ASN A 57 10.82 -21.16 -8.48
N LEU A 58 11.61 -21.50 -9.49
CA LEU A 58 11.59 -22.81 -10.15
C LEU A 58 11.84 -23.97 -9.17
N HIS A 59 12.75 -23.78 -8.21
CA HIS A 59 13.13 -24.78 -7.21
C HIS A 59 12.46 -24.53 -5.86
N PHE A 60 11.14 -24.24 -5.89
CA PHE A 60 10.35 -24.03 -4.69
C PHE A 60 10.38 -25.27 -3.77
N ASP A 61 10.72 -25.10 -2.50
CA ASP A 61 10.82 -26.15 -1.49
C ASP A 61 9.95 -25.81 -0.27
N LYS A 62 8.93 -26.62 0.01
CA LYS A 62 7.98 -26.42 1.10
C LYS A 62 8.60 -26.38 2.50
N SER A 63 9.84 -26.87 2.66
CA SER A 63 10.55 -26.85 3.94
C SER A 63 11.29 -25.55 4.22
N LYS A 64 11.36 -24.64 3.24
CA LYS A 64 12.09 -23.37 3.33
C LYS A 64 11.15 -22.21 3.64
N PRO A 65 11.66 -21.17 4.34
CA PRO A 65 10.91 -19.94 4.53
C PRO A 65 10.67 -19.21 3.20
N ASN A 66 9.70 -18.30 3.20
CA ASN A 66 9.20 -17.62 2.01
C ASN A 66 9.41 -16.10 2.09
N LEU A 67 10.06 -15.54 1.07
CA LEU A 67 10.13 -14.10 0.81
C LEU A 67 9.11 -13.73 -0.27
N LEU A 68 8.12 -12.93 0.07
CA LEU A 68 7.18 -12.35 -0.87
C LEU A 68 7.74 -11.05 -1.45
N LEU A 69 7.69 -10.93 -2.77
CA LEU A 69 7.90 -9.72 -3.55
C LEU A 69 6.53 -9.32 -4.12
N ASN A 70 5.93 -8.25 -3.63
CA ASN A 70 4.59 -7.83 -4.03
C ASN A 70 4.61 -6.40 -4.53
N SER A 71 3.81 -6.09 -5.55
CA SER A 71 3.45 -4.72 -5.94
C SER A 71 2.17 -4.76 -6.75
N HIS A 72 1.44 -3.64 -6.81
CA HIS A 72 0.16 -3.57 -7.50
C HIS A 72 0.30 -3.13 -8.96
N HIS A 73 -0.75 -3.39 -9.75
CA HIS A 73 -0.85 -2.98 -11.16
C HIS A 73 -2.14 -2.20 -11.47
N ASP A 74 -2.95 -1.95 -10.44
CA ASP A 74 -4.05 -0.99 -10.57
C ASP A 74 -3.56 0.45 -10.40
N THR A 75 -4.39 1.38 -10.82
CA THR A 75 -4.13 2.82 -10.74
C THR A 75 -5.37 3.56 -10.28
N VAL A 76 -5.16 4.74 -9.69
CA VAL A 76 -6.24 5.73 -9.49
C VAL A 76 -6.72 6.27 -10.84
N LYS A 77 -7.85 6.98 -10.84
CA LYS A 77 -8.28 7.75 -12.01
C LYS A 77 -7.39 8.98 -12.21
N PRO A 78 -7.07 9.36 -13.46
CA PRO A 78 -6.28 10.55 -13.72
C PRO A 78 -7.02 11.80 -13.21
N ASN A 79 -6.31 12.72 -12.56
CA ASN A 79 -6.87 13.99 -12.13
C ASN A 79 -6.96 14.99 -13.31
N GLU A 80 -7.75 16.07 -13.13
CA GLU A 80 -8.02 17.07 -14.18
C GLU A 80 -6.78 17.89 -14.60
N GLY A 81 -5.67 17.81 -13.88
CA GLY A 81 -4.43 18.52 -14.17
C GLY A 81 -3.56 17.89 -15.26
N TYR A 82 -3.90 16.69 -15.77
CA TYR A 82 -3.13 16.03 -16.82
C TYR A 82 -3.13 16.86 -18.10
N THR A 83 -1.95 17.15 -18.65
CA THR A 83 -1.74 17.82 -19.94
C THR A 83 -1.21 16.86 -21.00
N LEU A 84 -0.64 15.73 -20.58
CA LEU A 84 -0.26 14.60 -21.41
C LEU A 84 -1.36 13.54 -21.35
N ASN A 85 -1.48 12.69 -22.38
CA ASN A 85 -2.40 11.56 -22.31
C ASN A 85 -1.89 10.57 -21.23
N PRO A 86 -2.67 10.32 -20.15
CA PRO A 86 -2.24 9.44 -19.06
C PRO A 86 -2.00 7.99 -19.48
N PHE A 87 -2.59 7.55 -20.58
CA PHE A 87 -2.48 6.20 -21.14
C PHE A 87 -1.55 6.13 -22.37
N SER A 88 -0.59 7.02 -22.46
CA SER A 88 0.47 6.98 -23.47
C SER A 88 1.83 6.94 -22.78
N ALA A 89 2.62 5.92 -23.08
CA ALA A 89 3.97 5.76 -22.55
C ALA A 89 4.94 6.73 -23.26
N ILE A 90 5.06 7.95 -22.76
CA ILE A 90 5.85 9.01 -23.40
C ILE A 90 7.24 9.07 -22.78
N GLU A 91 8.26 8.68 -23.55
CA GLU A 91 9.65 8.91 -23.16
C GLU A 91 10.10 10.32 -23.55
N LYS A 92 10.55 11.08 -22.56
CA LYS A 92 11.10 12.41 -22.77
C LYS A 92 12.12 12.77 -21.70
N ASN A 93 13.33 13.18 -22.12
CA ASN A 93 14.41 13.61 -21.21
C ASN A 93 14.74 12.59 -20.11
N GLY A 94 14.84 11.31 -20.45
CA GLY A 94 15.14 10.22 -19.50
C GLY A 94 13.99 9.87 -18.55
N LYS A 95 12.78 10.41 -18.76
CA LYS A 95 11.58 10.13 -18.00
C LYS A 95 10.59 9.35 -18.87
N LEU A 96 9.89 8.40 -18.24
CA LEU A 96 8.75 7.72 -18.80
C LEU A 96 7.48 8.26 -18.13
N PHE A 97 6.71 9.03 -18.88
CA PHE A 97 5.42 9.60 -18.43
C PHE A 97 4.29 8.62 -18.68
N GLY A 98 3.31 8.63 -17.79
CA GLY A 98 2.07 7.88 -17.86
C GLY A 98 1.52 7.58 -16.48
N LEU A 99 0.21 7.42 -16.39
CA LEU A 99 -0.46 7.06 -15.14
C LEU A 99 -0.01 5.68 -14.67
N GLY A 100 0.36 5.55 -13.40
CA GLY A 100 0.90 4.31 -12.84
C GLY A 100 2.35 4.02 -13.22
N SER A 101 3.05 4.94 -13.90
CA SER A 101 4.47 4.76 -14.22
C SER A 101 5.35 4.74 -12.97
N ASN A 102 5.02 5.56 -11.98
CA ASN A 102 5.70 5.69 -10.69
C ASN A 102 4.99 4.89 -9.59
N ASP A 103 3.66 4.93 -9.55
CA ASP A 103 2.82 4.31 -8.52
C ASP A 103 1.89 3.24 -9.12
N ALA A 104 2.22 1.92 -9.02
CA ALA A 104 3.52 1.42 -8.63
C ALA A 104 4.15 0.58 -9.76
N GLY A 105 3.81 0.90 -11.05
CA GLY A 105 4.28 0.11 -12.20
C GLY A 105 5.80 -0.02 -12.28
N GLY A 106 6.56 1.07 -12.01
CA GLY A 106 8.01 1.02 -11.97
C GLY A 106 8.56 0.06 -10.91
N CYS A 107 7.89 -0.01 -9.75
CA CYS A 107 8.23 -0.93 -8.68
C CYS A 107 7.90 -2.37 -9.07
N LEU A 108 6.71 -2.60 -9.60
CA LEU A 108 6.24 -3.91 -10.04
C LEU A 108 7.18 -4.54 -11.08
N VAL A 109 7.48 -3.81 -12.17
CA VAL A 109 8.34 -4.36 -13.23
C VAL A 109 9.77 -4.58 -12.74
N SER A 110 10.24 -3.77 -11.79
CA SER A 110 11.56 -3.95 -11.17
C SER A 110 11.61 -5.20 -10.29
N LEU A 111 10.55 -5.49 -9.52
CA LEU A 111 10.44 -6.72 -8.74
C LEU A 111 10.28 -7.95 -9.63
N ILE A 112 9.49 -7.87 -10.71
CA ILE A 112 9.34 -8.95 -11.71
C ILE A 112 10.70 -9.27 -12.35
N ALA A 113 11.47 -8.25 -12.76
CA ALA A 113 12.81 -8.43 -13.31
C ALA A 113 13.75 -9.09 -12.30
N THR A 114 13.70 -8.64 -11.05
CA THR A 114 14.50 -9.19 -9.94
C THR A 114 14.12 -10.65 -9.66
N PHE A 115 12.83 -10.97 -9.58
CA PHE A 115 12.36 -12.34 -9.44
C PHE A 115 12.85 -13.23 -10.58
N THR A 116 12.78 -12.73 -11.83
CA THR A 116 13.25 -13.45 -13.02
C THR A 116 14.75 -13.74 -12.96
N TYR A 117 15.54 -12.80 -12.42
CA TYR A 117 16.97 -13.02 -12.20
C TYR A 117 17.24 -14.23 -11.32
N PHE A 118 16.49 -14.37 -10.21
CA PHE A 118 16.66 -15.47 -9.26
C PHE A 118 15.86 -16.74 -9.61
N TYR A 119 14.95 -16.68 -10.58
CA TYR A 119 13.95 -17.72 -10.84
C TYR A 119 14.50 -19.14 -10.88
N ALA A 120 15.60 -19.35 -11.60
CA ALA A 120 16.22 -20.66 -11.80
C ALA A 120 17.41 -20.95 -10.86
N PHE A 121 17.64 -20.11 -9.83
CA PHE A 121 18.71 -20.37 -8.88
C PHE A 121 18.37 -21.60 -8.03
N GLU A 122 19.33 -22.52 -7.94
CA GLU A 122 19.23 -23.70 -7.08
C GLU A 122 19.64 -23.34 -5.64
N ASN A 123 19.13 -24.12 -4.70
CA ASN A 123 19.56 -24.09 -3.29
C ASN A 123 19.43 -22.71 -2.60
N LEU A 124 18.48 -21.86 -3.03
CA LEU A 124 18.16 -20.64 -2.29
C LEU A 124 17.75 -20.99 -0.86
N PRO A 125 18.21 -20.26 0.17
CA PRO A 125 17.81 -20.48 1.56
C PRO A 125 16.36 -20.08 1.84
N TYR A 126 15.77 -19.20 1.02
CA TYR A 126 14.36 -18.81 0.99
C TYR A 126 13.74 -19.16 -0.38
N ASN A 127 12.48 -19.54 -0.36
CA ASN A 127 11.70 -19.46 -1.59
C ASN A 127 11.43 -17.99 -1.94
N LEU A 128 11.34 -17.68 -3.22
CA LEU A 128 10.91 -16.38 -3.71
C LEU A 128 9.52 -16.50 -4.31
N ILE A 129 8.63 -15.62 -3.92
CA ILE A 129 7.27 -15.51 -4.45
C ILE A 129 7.14 -14.10 -5.02
N ILE A 130 6.74 -13.97 -6.29
CA ILE A 130 6.34 -12.69 -6.88
C ILE A 130 4.82 -12.63 -6.95
N ALA A 131 4.21 -11.52 -6.57
CA ALA A 131 2.79 -11.25 -6.74
C ALA A 131 2.57 -9.86 -7.35
N GLY A 132 1.89 -9.82 -8.49
CA GLY A 132 1.31 -8.61 -9.06
C GLY A 132 -0.16 -8.55 -8.64
N THR A 133 -0.53 -7.56 -7.84
CA THR A 133 -1.83 -7.47 -7.17
C THR A 133 -2.71 -6.36 -7.74
N ALA A 134 -4.01 -6.54 -7.60
CA ALA A 134 -5.06 -5.62 -7.98
C ALA A 134 -5.64 -4.89 -6.76
N GLU A 135 -6.47 -3.88 -7.00
CA GLU A 135 -7.30 -3.18 -5.98
C GLU A 135 -6.52 -2.59 -4.78
N GLU A 136 -5.21 -2.35 -4.89
CA GLU A 136 -4.43 -1.73 -3.82
C GLU A 136 -4.92 -0.31 -3.55
N GLU A 137 -5.06 0.51 -4.59
CA GLU A 137 -5.44 1.93 -4.54
C GLU A 137 -6.83 2.19 -3.92
N SER A 138 -7.68 1.17 -3.94
CA SER A 138 -8.99 1.19 -3.29
C SER A 138 -9.04 0.41 -1.98
N SER A 139 -7.94 -0.23 -1.57
CA SER A 139 -7.91 -1.22 -0.48
C SER A 139 -9.02 -2.26 -0.62
N GLY A 140 -9.22 -2.74 -1.86
CA GLY A 140 -10.36 -3.57 -2.25
C GLY A 140 -10.26 -5.01 -1.75
N PRO A 141 -11.39 -5.72 -1.68
CA PRO A 141 -11.43 -7.09 -1.14
C PRO A 141 -10.78 -8.13 -2.06
N ASN A 142 -10.62 -7.84 -3.37
CA ASN A 142 -10.07 -8.77 -4.34
C ASN A 142 -8.56 -8.54 -4.62
N GLY A 143 -7.89 -7.67 -3.85
CA GLY A 143 -6.45 -7.43 -3.91
C GLY A 143 -5.62 -8.53 -3.25
N LEU A 144 -4.44 -8.19 -2.73
CA LEU A 144 -3.50 -9.11 -2.09
C LEU A 144 -4.17 -10.01 -1.04
N ASN A 145 -5.04 -9.44 -0.19
CA ASN A 145 -5.75 -10.19 0.85
C ASN A 145 -6.51 -11.42 0.30
N SER A 146 -7.05 -11.33 -0.91
CA SER A 146 -7.84 -12.42 -1.52
C SER A 146 -7.01 -13.65 -1.84
N ILE A 147 -5.71 -13.47 -2.14
CA ILE A 147 -4.82 -14.55 -2.54
C ILE A 147 -3.96 -15.11 -1.40
N LEU A 148 -3.89 -14.46 -0.23
CA LEU A 148 -3.09 -14.93 0.91
C LEU A 148 -3.42 -16.37 1.30
N LYS A 149 -4.68 -16.79 1.24
CA LYS A 149 -5.13 -18.16 1.50
C LYS A 149 -4.56 -19.21 0.51
N HIS A 150 -4.06 -18.80 -0.64
CA HIS A 150 -3.47 -19.65 -1.69
C HIS A 150 -1.95 -19.66 -1.68
N LEU A 151 -1.36 -18.73 -0.91
CA LEU A 151 0.08 -18.65 -0.71
C LEU A 151 0.50 -19.53 0.50
N PRO A 152 1.74 -20.03 0.53
CA PRO A 152 2.29 -20.57 1.77
C PRO A 152 2.39 -19.47 2.83
N GLU A 153 2.66 -19.84 4.08
CA GLU A 153 3.00 -18.88 5.11
C GLU A 153 4.17 -17.99 4.63
N ILE A 154 4.01 -16.67 4.76
CA ILE A 154 5.03 -15.70 4.35
C ILE A 154 5.83 -15.30 5.58
N ASP A 155 7.14 -15.48 5.53
CA ASP A 155 8.04 -15.15 6.65
C ASP A 155 8.45 -13.68 6.63
N VAL A 156 8.68 -13.13 5.43
CA VAL A 156 9.03 -11.73 5.24
C VAL A 156 8.58 -11.24 3.86
N ALA A 157 8.25 -9.95 3.73
CA ALA A 157 7.82 -9.38 2.47
C ALA A 157 8.53 -8.05 2.12
N ILE A 158 8.73 -7.84 0.81
CA ILE A 158 9.02 -6.54 0.21
C ILE A 158 7.78 -6.14 -0.59
N VAL A 159 7.19 -5.01 -0.24
CA VAL A 159 6.11 -4.39 -1.02
C VAL A 159 6.70 -3.27 -1.87
N GLY A 160 6.57 -3.40 -3.18
CA GLY A 160 7.12 -2.49 -4.17
C GLY A 160 6.31 -1.22 -4.26
N GLU A 161 6.83 -0.17 -3.64
CA GLU A 161 6.26 1.17 -3.58
C GLU A 161 7.35 2.21 -3.83
N PRO A 162 7.04 3.42 -4.37
CA PRO A 162 8.05 4.43 -4.68
C PRO A 162 8.69 5.01 -3.41
N THR A 163 9.90 4.56 -3.09
CA THR A 163 10.66 4.97 -1.88
C THR A 163 12.05 5.52 -2.18
N GLU A 164 12.37 5.79 -3.45
CA GLU A 164 13.73 6.13 -3.90
C GLU A 164 14.75 5.06 -3.47
N MET A 165 14.29 3.82 -3.40
CA MET A 165 15.06 2.67 -2.88
C MET A 165 15.55 2.83 -1.44
N HIS A 166 14.93 3.70 -0.62
CA HIS A 166 15.09 3.73 0.83
C HIS A 166 14.11 2.77 1.50
N LEU A 167 14.50 2.28 2.67
CA LEU A 167 13.79 1.23 3.38
C LEU A 167 12.69 1.85 4.26
N ALA A 168 11.43 1.81 3.82
CA ALA A 168 10.31 2.14 4.69
C ALA A 168 10.02 0.95 5.59
N ILE A 169 10.61 0.95 6.79
CA ILE A 169 10.56 -0.18 7.74
C ILE A 169 9.30 -0.23 8.58
N ALA A 170 8.43 0.74 8.45
CA ALA A 170 7.10 0.74 9.05
C ALA A 170 6.16 1.65 8.25
N GLU A 171 4.85 1.36 8.29
CA GLU A 171 3.81 2.23 7.76
C GLU A 171 2.64 2.38 8.73
N LYS A 172 1.95 3.53 8.68
CA LYS A 172 0.76 3.77 9.50
C LYS A 172 -0.43 3.00 8.94
N GLY A 173 -1.14 2.30 9.83
CA GLY A 173 -2.46 1.77 9.54
C GLY A 173 -3.51 2.87 9.39
N LEU A 174 -4.66 2.49 8.86
CA LEU A 174 -5.81 3.36 8.65
C LEU A 174 -7.05 2.76 9.31
N LEU A 175 -7.69 3.56 10.17
CA LEU A 175 -9.00 3.27 10.74
C LEU A 175 -9.92 4.46 10.50
N VAL A 176 -10.89 4.30 9.61
CA VAL A 176 -11.92 5.32 9.38
C VAL A 176 -13.17 4.95 10.15
N LEU A 177 -13.66 5.88 10.98
CA LEU A 177 -14.83 5.71 11.80
C LEU A 177 -15.97 6.62 11.33
N ASP A 178 -17.16 6.02 11.14
CA ASP A 178 -18.42 6.74 11.03
C ASP A 178 -19.02 6.85 12.45
N ILE A 179 -19.22 8.09 12.91
CA ILE A 179 -19.71 8.40 14.26
C ILE A 179 -21.09 9.04 14.14
N VAL A 180 -22.06 8.56 14.91
CA VAL A 180 -23.39 9.18 15.00
C VAL A 180 -23.68 9.56 16.44
N VAL A 181 -23.78 10.86 16.67
CA VAL A 181 -24.19 11.46 17.94
C VAL A 181 -25.69 11.71 17.90
N SER A 182 -26.44 11.01 18.73
CA SER A 182 -27.90 11.15 18.80
C SER A 182 -28.33 12.28 19.71
N GLY A 183 -29.56 12.76 19.52
CA GLY A 183 -30.21 13.73 20.35
C GLY A 183 -31.73 13.77 20.07
N THR A 184 -32.42 14.73 20.63
CA THR A 184 -33.87 14.87 20.49
C THR A 184 -34.23 15.98 19.51
N ALA A 185 -34.94 15.62 18.44
CA ALA A 185 -35.43 16.60 17.47
C ALA A 185 -36.50 17.51 18.07
N SER A 186 -36.45 18.79 17.78
CA SER A 186 -37.44 19.77 18.29
C SER A 186 -37.49 21.02 17.42
N HIS A 187 -38.50 21.85 17.66
CA HIS A 187 -38.55 23.20 17.11
C HIS A 187 -37.53 24.08 17.81
N ALA A 188 -36.71 24.81 17.07
CA ALA A 188 -35.61 25.61 17.61
C ALA A 188 -36.05 26.75 18.58
N ALA A 189 -37.34 27.17 18.56
CA ALA A 189 -37.88 28.15 19.49
C ALA A 189 -38.13 27.60 20.90
N HIS A 190 -38.09 26.30 21.11
CA HIS A 190 -38.28 25.66 22.42
C HIS A 190 -36.94 25.22 23.01
N GLN A 191 -36.91 25.20 24.36
CA GLN A 191 -35.72 24.70 25.06
C GLN A 191 -35.47 23.25 24.70
N ASN A 192 -34.23 22.93 24.26
CA ASN A 192 -33.75 21.60 23.99
C ASN A 192 -32.42 21.38 24.73
N LEU A 193 -32.42 20.45 25.67
CA LEU A 193 -31.23 20.09 26.47
C LEU A 193 -30.45 18.93 25.87
N ASP A 194 -30.94 18.35 24.75
CA ASP A 194 -30.37 17.19 24.09
C ASP A 194 -30.22 17.44 22.57
N ASN A 195 -29.52 18.54 22.24
CA ASN A 195 -29.20 18.89 20.87
C ASN A 195 -27.95 18.12 20.40
N PRO A 196 -28.02 17.24 19.38
CA PRO A 196 -26.89 16.43 18.95
C PRO A 196 -25.73 17.24 18.36
N ILE A 197 -25.99 18.46 17.86
CA ILE A 197 -24.92 19.37 17.42
C ILE A 197 -24.07 19.81 18.62
N TYR A 198 -24.71 20.14 19.77
CA TYR A 198 -23.99 20.52 20.97
C TYR A 198 -23.33 19.31 21.64
N ASN A 199 -24.01 18.17 21.64
CA ASN A 199 -23.45 16.90 22.14
C ASN A 199 -22.20 16.49 21.37
N ALA A 200 -22.15 16.73 20.04
CA ALA A 200 -21.00 16.44 19.18
C ALA A 200 -19.74 17.24 19.56
N LEU A 201 -19.87 18.41 20.21
CA LEU A 201 -18.71 19.20 20.64
C LEU A 201 -17.82 18.42 21.63
N SER A 202 -18.41 17.67 22.54
CA SER A 202 -17.65 16.83 23.49
C SER A 202 -16.91 15.69 22.77
N VAL A 203 -17.55 15.07 21.78
CA VAL A 203 -16.97 14.01 20.95
C VAL A 203 -15.80 14.55 20.11
N ILE A 204 -16.02 15.69 19.44
CA ILE A 204 -14.96 16.33 18.62
C ILE A 204 -13.79 16.76 19.51
N ASN A 205 -14.08 17.33 20.70
CA ASN A 205 -13.03 17.74 21.63
C ASN A 205 -12.21 16.55 22.10
N TRP A 206 -12.85 15.41 22.36
CA TRP A 206 -12.13 14.19 22.73
C TRP A 206 -11.16 13.78 21.61
N PHE A 207 -11.60 13.65 20.35
CA PHE A 207 -10.72 13.33 19.22
C PHE A 207 -9.58 14.35 19.02
N LYS A 208 -9.81 15.60 19.38
CA LYS A 208 -8.81 16.67 19.26
C LYS A 208 -7.73 16.61 20.34
N THR A 209 -8.09 16.15 21.55
CA THR A 209 -7.23 16.30 22.74
C THR A 209 -6.71 15.00 23.30
N TYR A 210 -7.31 13.85 22.93
CA TYR A 210 -6.86 12.56 23.42
C TYR A 210 -5.54 12.15 22.75
N GLU A 211 -4.58 11.75 23.57
CA GLU A 211 -3.27 11.26 23.14
C GLU A 211 -3.10 9.82 23.60
N PHE A 212 -2.68 8.97 22.69
CA PHE A 212 -2.35 7.57 22.99
C PHE A 212 -0.96 7.47 23.62
N GLU A 213 -0.80 6.65 24.65
CA GLU A 213 0.43 6.56 25.44
C GLU A 213 1.62 5.98 24.67
N LYS A 214 1.37 4.94 23.83
CA LYS A 214 2.46 4.27 23.11
C LYS A 214 2.80 5.07 21.85
N ILE A 215 4.03 5.56 21.79
CA ILE A 215 4.57 6.32 20.66
C ILE A 215 5.57 5.42 19.94
N SER A 216 5.38 5.24 18.64
CA SER A 216 6.33 4.50 17.80
C SER A 216 7.62 5.30 17.60
N GLU A 217 8.76 4.64 17.70
CA GLU A 217 10.07 5.26 17.40
C GLU A 217 10.19 5.68 15.93
N VAL A 218 9.49 4.99 15.03
CA VAL A 218 9.58 5.19 13.58
C VAL A 218 8.40 5.98 13.03
N LEU A 219 7.17 5.71 13.53
CA LEU A 219 5.94 6.31 13.01
C LEU A 219 5.40 7.46 13.87
N GLY A 220 5.97 7.66 15.06
CA GLY A 220 5.47 8.65 16.01
C GLY A 220 4.12 8.28 16.63
N PRO A 221 3.32 9.26 17.10
CA PRO A 221 2.04 9.03 17.77
C PRO A 221 0.94 8.59 16.79
N VAL A 222 -0.12 7.98 17.35
CA VAL A 222 -1.40 7.84 16.65
C VAL A 222 -1.97 9.23 16.36
N LYS A 223 -2.51 9.44 15.16
CA LYS A 223 -3.11 10.72 14.78
C LYS A 223 -4.59 10.51 14.46
N MET A 224 -5.44 11.28 15.13
CA MET A 224 -6.88 11.31 14.87
C MET A 224 -7.29 12.64 14.25
N THR A 225 -8.13 12.62 13.22
CA THR A 225 -8.61 13.84 12.55
C THR A 225 -10.09 13.69 12.22
N VAL A 226 -10.93 14.56 12.76
CA VAL A 226 -12.32 14.69 12.31
C VAL A 226 -12.28 15.36 10.94
N THR A 227 -12.76 14.67 9.91
CA THR A 227 -12.67 15.11 8.51
C THR A 227 -14.00 15.58 7.93
N GLN A 228 -15.12 15.12 8.52
CA GLN A 228 -16.46 15.51 8.10
C GLN A 228 -17.38 15.68 9.28
N ILE A 229 -18.31 16.63 9.18
CA ILE A 229 -19.42 16.85 10.12
C ILE A 229 -20.68 17.23 9.34
N ASN A 230 -21.80 16.57 9.63
CA ASN A 230 -23.09 16.85 9.00
C ASN A 230 -24.22 16.81 10.04
N ALA A 231 -25.06 17.85 10.08
CA ALA A 231 -26.23 17.90 10.95
C ALA A 231 -27.27 18.92 10.45
N GLY A 232 -28.56 18.62 10.67
CA GLY A 232 -29.66 19.51 10.36
C GLY A 232 -29.89 19.77 8.87
N LYS A 233 -31.14 20.21 8.54
CA LYS A 233 -31.52 20.55 7.15
C LYS A 233 -32.32 21.86 7.09
N GLN A 234 -32.90 22.30 8.21
CA GLN A 234 -33.74 23.49 8.28
C GLN A 234 -33.35 24.34 9.48
N HIS A 235 -33.35 25.68 9.31
CA HIS A 235 -32.90 26.62 10.34
C HIS A 235 -33.73 26.62 11.63
N ASN A 236 -35.00 26.19 11.57
CA ASN A 236 -35.96 26.19 12.70
C ASN A 236 -36.17 24.79 13.31
N VAL A 237 -35.37 23.80 12.94
CA VAL A 237 -35.47 22.41 13.42
C VAL A 237 -34.14 21.99 14.05
N VAL A 238 -34.15 21.58 15.31
CA VAL A 238 -33.05 20.87 15.93
C VAL A 238 -33.08 19.44 15.39
N PRO A 239 -31.98 18.92 14.79
CA PRO A 239 -31.95 17.57 14.23
C PRO A 239 -31.99 16.48 15.31
N SER A 240 -32.24 15.24 14.93
CA SER A 240 -32.15 14.07 15.82
C SER A 240 -30.76 13.47 15.93
N GLU A 241 -29.85 13.83 14.99
CA GLU A 241 -28.49 13.29 14.94
C GLU A 241 -27.49 14.29 14.34
N CYS A 242 -26.22 14.10 14.72
CA CYS A 242 -25.05 14.72 14.10
C CYS A 242 -24.07 13.61 13.73
N SER A 243 -23.69 13.53 12.45
CA SER A 243 -22.73 12.54 11.95
C SER A 243 -21.35 13.15 11.75
N LEU A 244 -20.32 12.37 12.11
CA LEU A 244 -18.91 12.73 11.93
C LEU A 244 -18.20 11.60 11.17
N VAL A 245 -17.15 11.95 10.43
CA VAL A 245 -16.17 10.98 9.93
C VAL A 245 -14.82 11.30 10.53
N VAL A 246 -14.14 10.28 11.04
CA VAL A 246 -12.83 10.42 11.68
C VAL A 246 -11.81 9.53 10.97
N ASP A 247 -10.75 10.12 10.46
CA ASP A 247 -9.55 9.44 9.93
C ASP A 247 -8.55 9.24 11.08
N ILE A 248 -8.18 7.99 11.34
CA ILE A 248 -7.20 7.65 12.37
C ILE A 248 -6.01 6.95 11.72
N ARG A 249 -4.82 7.54 11.88
CA ARG A 249 -3.55 6.96 11.44
C ARG A 249 -2.90 6.25 12.60
N VAL A 250 -2.99 4.94 12.59
CA VAL A 250 -2.56 4.05 13.68
C VAL A 250 -1.08 3.73 13.51
N ASN A 251 -0.30 3.76 14.59
CA ASN A 251 1.11 3.35 14.58
C ASN A 251 1.24 1.85 14.86
N ASP A 252 2.45 1.31 14.74
CA ASP A 252 2.77 -0.11 14.91
C ASP A 252 2.76 -0.61 16.37
N CYS A 253 2.46 0.28 17.32
CA CYS A 253 2.28 -0.07 18.74
C CYS A 253 0.84 -0.46 19.11
N TYR A 254 -0.12 -0.31 18.19
CA TYR A 254 -1.54 -0.58 18.38
C TYR A 254 -2.15 -1.29 17.17
N SER A 255 -3.10 -2.17 17.43
CA SER A 255 -4.02 -2.67 16.41
C SER A 255 -5.22 -1.73 16.22
N ASN A 256 -5.87 -1.80 15.06
CA ASN A 256 -7.13 -1.09 14.82
C ASN A 256 -8.21 -1.46 15.86
N SER A 257 -8.21 -2.71 16.34
CA SER A 257 -9.15 -3.17 17.36
C SER A 257 -8.92 -2.49 18.71
N GLU A 258 -7.67 -2.33 19.15
CA GLU A 258 -7.35 -1.63 20.41
C GLU A 258 -7.78 -0.15 20.33
N ILE A 259 -7.49 0.51 19.21
CA ILE A 259 -7.91 1.90 19.00
C ILE A 259 -9.43 2.04 19.03
N LEU A 260 -10.16 1.15 18.33
CA LEU A 260 -11.63 1.17 18.30
C LEU A 260 -12.24 1.02 19.70
N GLU A 261 -11.70 0.11 20.52
CA GLU A 261 -12.20 -0.09 21.88
C GLU A 261 -11.94 1.14 22.79
N VAL A 262 -10.77 1.79 22.68
CA VAL A 262 -10.50 3.04 23.38
C VAL A 262 -11.50 4.12 22.96
N VAL A 263 -11.78 4.27 21.66
CA VAL A 263 -12.77 5.25 21.17
C VAL A 263 -14.15 4.96 21.76
N LYS A 264 -14.65 3.72 21.67
CA LYS A 264 -15.98 3.34 22.19
C LYS A 264 -16.13 3.57 23.68
N GLN A 265 -15.08 3.39 24.47
CA GLN A 265 -15.11 3.57 25.92
C GLN A 265 -15.14 5.04 26.34
N ASN A 266 -14.69 5.96 25.48
CA ASN A 266 -14.48 7.36 25.85
C ASN A 266 -15.49 8.34 25.24
N ILE A 267 -16.28 7.92 24.25
CA ILE A 267 -17.30 8.78 23.63
C ILE A 267 -18.71 8.19 23.75
N ASN A 268 -19.67 9.06 23.99
CA ASN A 268 -21.08 8.67 24.02
C ASN A 268 -21.70 8.88 22.62
N ALA A 269 -21.42 7.95 21.71
CA ALA A 269 -21.92 7.97 20.35
C ALA A 269 -21.93 6.54 19.75
N LYS A 270 -22.70 6.33 18.70
CA LYS A 270 -22.61 5.10 17.91
C LYS A 270 -21.35 5.18 17.02
N VAL A 271 -20.45 4.20 17.17
CA VAL A 271 -19.18 4.10 16.43
C VAL A 271 -19.20 2.92 15.49
N THR A 272 -18.99 3.16 14.20
CA THR A 272 -18.97 2.11 13.17
C THR A 272 -17.68 2.22 12.37
N PRO A 273 -16.77 1.24 12.42
CA PRO A 273 -15.58 1.24 11.58
C PRO A 273 -15.94 0.85 10.14
N ARG A 274 -15.31 1.50 9.14
CA ARG A 274 -15.46 1.15 7.73
C ARG A 274 -14.68 -0.11 7.36
N SER A 275 -13.46 -0.27 7.92
CA SER A 275 -12.59 -1.44 7.77
C SER A 275 -11.81 -1.66 9.05
N MET A 276 -11.50 -2.92 9.36
CA MET A 276 -10.66 -3.31 10.51
C MET A 276 -9.33 -3.94 10.07
N HIS A 277 -9.13 -4.16 8.78
CA HIS A 277 -8.02 -4.96 8.25
C HIS A 277 -6.78 -4.15 7.89
N LEU A 278 -6.90 -2.82 7.80
CA LEU A 278 -5.83 -1.92 7.39
C LEU A 278 -4.93 -1.55 8.59
N ASN A 279 -4.25 -2.55 9.15
CA ASN A 279 -3.38 -2.35 10.30
C ASN A 279 -2.05 -1.70 9.89
N ALA A 280 -1.37 -1.11 10.89
CA ALA A 280 0.03 -0.72 10.73
C ALA A 280 0.90 -1.96 10.50
N SER A 281 1.96 -1.81 9.74
CA SER A 281 2.93 -2.86 9.49
C SER A 281 4.34 -2.39 9.83
N SER A 282 5.24 -3.33 10.13
CA SER A 282 6.63 -3.01 10.40
C SER A 282 7.54 -4.23 10.22
N ILE A 283 8.84 -3.95 10.13
CA ILE A 283 9.91 -4.94 10.20
C ILE A 283 10.97 -4.45 11.19
N ASP A 284 11.54 -5.37 11.98
CA ASP A 284 12.62 -5.04 12.90
C ASP A 284 13.80 -4.45 12.12
N LYS A 285 14.30 -3.29 12.59
CA LYS A 285 15.47 -2.64 12.01
C LYS A 285 16.69 -3.57 11.95
N ASN A 286 16.80 -4.52 12.90
CA ASN A 286 17.88 -5.50 12.95
C ASN A 286 17.62 -6.74 12.07
N HIS A 287 16.46 -6.85 11.41
CA HIS A 287 16.18 -7.95 10.51
C HIS A 287 17.22 -8.01 9.38
N ALA A 288 17.68 -9.22 9.01
CA ALA A 288 18.75 -9.41 8.03
C ALA A 288 18.50 -8.72 6.68
N LEU A 289 17.23 -8.69 6.23
CA LEU A 289 16.82 -8.01 5.00
C LEU A 289 17.04 -6.49 5.09
N VAL A 290 16.71 -5.87 6.23
CA VAL A 290 16.91 -4.44 6.48
C VAL A 290 18.40 -4.13 6.57
N GLN A 291 19.15 -4.96 7.30
CA GLN A 291 20.60 -4.80 7.44
C GLN A 291 21.34 -4.95 6.10
N ALA A 292 20.85 -5.82 5.20
CA ALA A 292 21.36 -5.91 3.83
C ALA A 292 21.23 -4.56 3.09
N GLY A 293 20.07 -3.91 3.18
CA GLY A 293 19.87 -2.59 2.56
C GLY A 293 20.71 -1.49 3.20
N ILE A 294 20.79 -1.43 4.54
CA ILE A 294 21.64 -0.46 5.27
C ILE A 294 23.10 -0.60 4.85
N SER A 295 23.60 -1.83 4.73
CA SER A 295 24.99 -2.09 4.31
C SER A 295 25.30 -1.63 2.88
N LEU A 296 24.27 -1.37 2.08
CA LEU A 296 24.34 -0.82 0.74
C LEU A 296 24.05 0.69 0.70
N GLY A 297 24.08 1.36 1.86
CA GLY A 297 23.91 2.80 2.00
C GLY A 297 22.47 3.28 1.92
N ARG A 298 21.47 2.40 2.18
CA ARG A 298 20.06 2.81 2.22
C ARG A 298 19.66 3.26 3.61
N ASN A 299 18.87 4.34 3.67
CA ASN A 299 18.33 4.86 4.93
C ASN A 299 17.04 4.13 5.30
N THR A 300 16.71 4.08 6.58
CA THR A 300 15.44 3.58 7.11
C THR A 300 14.53 4.74 7.49
N TYR A 301 13.22 4.59 7.29
CA TYR A 301 12.21 5.58 7.69
C TYR A 301 10.83 4.95 7.89
N GLY A 302 9.90 5.71 8.48
CA GLY A 302 8.49 5.36 8.61
C GLY A 302 7.65 6.02 7.51
N SER A 303 6.86 5.23 6.78
CA SER A 303 5.96 5.72 5.74
C SER A 303 4.65 6.24 6.34
N PRO A 304 4.16 7.43 5.95
CA PRO A 304 2.85 7.93 6.38
C PRO A 304 1.69 7.33 5.57
N THR A 305 1.98 6.70 4.42
CA THR A 305 1.00 6.12 3.50
C THR A 305 0.78 4.64 3.77
N LEU A 306 -0.42 4.15 3.46
CA LEU A 306 -0.79 2.74 3.53
C LEU A 306 -0.39 2.03 2.22
N SER A 307 -0.24 0.70 2.27
CA SER A 307 -0.04 -0.15 1.11
C SER A 307 -0.55 -1.57 1.34
N ASP A 308 -0.30 -2.47 0.41
CA ASP A 308 -0.56 -3.92 0.56
C ASP A 308 0.11 -4.53 1.81
N GLN A 309 1.09 -3.86 2.44
CA GLN A 309 1.62 -4.32 3.73
C GLN A 309 0.56 -4.44 4.81
N SER A 310 -0.48 -3.60 4.76
CA SER A 310 -1.54 -3.52 5.78
C SER A 310 -2.33 -4.81 5.97
N VAL A 311 -2.33 -5.71 4.99
CA VAL A 311 -3.01 -7.01 5.02
C VAL A 311 -2.08 -8.19 5.31
N LEU A 312 -0.77 -7.94 5.39
CA LEU A 312 0.22 -8.97 5.73
C LEU A 312 0.34 -9.15 7.25
N SER A 313 0.47 -10.38 7.68
CA SER A 313 0.72 -10.73 9.09
C SER A 313 2.21 -10.94 9.42
N CYS A 314 3.07 -10.97 8.39
CA CYS A 314 4.52 -11.11 8.54
C CYS A 314 5.22 -9.76 8.64
N GLN A 315 6.50 -9.79 9.02
CA GLN A 315 7.37 -8.61 8.91
C GLN A 315 7.50 -8.19 7.45
N SER A 316 7.34 -6.90 7.16
CA SER A 316 7.38 -6.38 5.81
C SER A 316 7.91 -4.96 5.76
N MET A 317 8.47 -4.57 4.60
CA MET A 317 8.91 -3.21 4.32
C MET A 317 8.52 -2.78 2.91
N LYS A 318 8.32 -1.47 2.71
CA LYS A 318 8.26 -0.89 1.37
C LYS A 318 9.66 -0.63 0.84
N LEU A 319 9.83 -0.92 -0.43
CA LEU A 319 11.06 -0.64 -1.14
C LEU A 319 10.75 -0.58 -2.63
N GLY A 320 11.22 0.46 -3.33
CA GLY A 320 11.09 0.52 -4.78
C GLY A 320 11.65 1.78 -5.41
N PRO A 321 11.90 1.75 -6.74
CA PRO A 321 12.28 2.94 -7.50
C PRO A 321 11.13 3.95 -7.55
N GLY A 322 11.43 5.19 -7.89
CA GLY A 322 10.47 6.27 -7.94
C GLY A 322 10.33 7.02 -6.61
N ASN A 323 9.61 8.12 -6.64
CA ASN A 323 9.42 9.02 -5.50
C ASN A 323 7.92 9.18 -5.20
N SER A 324 7.49 8.92 -3.97
CA SER A 324 6.08 8.97 -3.56
C SER A 324 5.43 10.35 -3.76
N LEU A 325 6.20 11.43 -3.86
CA LEU A 325 5.67 12.76 -4.18
C LEU A 325 5.17 12.90 -5.63
N ARG A 326 5.46 11.93 -6.49
CA ARG A 326 4.95 11.88 -7.87
C ARG A 326 3.65 11.08 -7.99
N SER A 327 3.30 10.30 -6.96
CA SER A 327 2.08 9.50 -6.90
C SER A 327 0.84 10.40 -6.92
N HIS A 328 -0.18 10.02 -7.68
CA HIS A 328 -1.45 10.73 -7.81
C HIS A 328 -1.34 12.18 -8.34
N THR A 329 -0.19 12.55 -8.91
CA THR A 329 0.01 13.88 -9.51
C THR A 329 -0.27 13.87 -11.01
N ALA A 330 -0.60 15.05 -11.56
CA ALA A 330 -0.75 15.21 -13.00
C ALA A 330 0.59 14.99 -13.72
N ASN A 331 0.52 14.34 -14.91
CA ASN A 331 1.68 13.99 -15.71
C ASN A 331 2.71 13.16 -14.90
N GLU A 332 2.21 12.20 -14.16
CA GLU A 332 3.03 11.24 -13.40
C GLU A 332 4.15 10.67 -14.28
N PHE A 333 5.30 10.46 -13.70
CA PHE A 333 6.47 9.89 -14.39
C PHE A 333 7.40 9.16 -13.45
N ILE A 334 8.15 8.21 -14.01
CA ILE A 334 9.35 7.64 -13.39
C ILE A 334 10.59 8.01 -14.22
N VAL A 335 11.74 8.18 -13.58
CA VAL A 335 13.01 8.31 -14.32
C VAL A 335 13.45 6.91 -14.75
N ILE A 336 13.76 6.73 -16.03
CA ILE A 336 14.10 5.41 -16.60
C ILE A 336 15.29 4.78 -15.87
N ASP A 337 16.27 5.59 -15.49
CA ASP A 337 17.46 5.13 -14.77
C ASP A 337 17.14 4.67 -13.33
N GLU A 338 16.06 5.19 -12.72
CA GLU A 338 15.57 4.69 -11.41
C GLU A 338 15.15 3.23 -11.49
N ILE A 339 14.54 2.79 -12.61
CA ILE A 339 14.16 1.38 -12.82
C ILE A 339 15.41 0.50 -12.88
N LYS A 340 16.42 0.91 -13.65
CA LYS A 340 17.69 0.18 -13.75
C LYS A 340 18.39 0.07 -12.40
N GLN A 341 18.55 1.18 -11.72
CA GLN A 341 19.17 1.23 -10.38
C GLN A 341 18.36 0.43 -9.36
N GLY A 342 17.02 0.48 -9.47
CA GLY A 342 16.11 -0.29 -8.64
C GLY A 342 16.33 -1.80 -8.77
N ILE A 343 16.37 -2.32 -10.02
CA ILE A 343 16.62 -3.74 -10.30
C ILE A 343 17.99 -4.15 -9.75
N GLU A 344 19.04 -3.38 -10.03
CA GLU A 344 20.38 -3.68 -9.54
C GLU A 344 20.45 -3.73 -8.02
N LEU A 345 19.76 -2.78 -7.35
CA LEU A 345 19.78 -2.69 -5.91
C LEU A 345 18.92 -3.78 -5.24
N TYR A 346 17.77 -4.12 -5.81
CA TYR A 346 16.98 -5.27 -5.37
C TYR A 346 17.79 -6.56 -5.44
N ILE A 347 18.47 -6.81 -6.57
CA ILE A 347 19.34 -7.99 -6.73
C ILE A 347 20.42 -8.01 -5.64
N LYS A 348 21.09 -6.88 -5.40
CA LYS A 348 22.14 -6.78 -4.38
C LYS A 348 21.61 -6.99 -2.96
N ILE A 349 20.45 -6.38 -2.60
CA ILE A 349 19.83 -6.54 -1.28
C ILE A 349 19.43 -7.99 -1.05
N ILE A 350 18.72 -8.58 -2.01
CA ILE A 350 18.24 -9.98 -1.92
C ILE A 350 19.42 -10.95 -1.90
N SER A 351 20.45 -10.75 -2.75
CA SER A 351 21.66 -11.59 -2.72
C SER A 351 22.34 -11.56 -1.36
N LYS A 352 22.48 -10.38 -0.74
CA LYS A 352 23.06 -10.24 0.60
C LYS A 352 22.18 -10.90 1.67
N PHE A 353 20.87 -10.69 1.62
CA PHE A 353 19.92 -11.30 2.54
C PHE A 353 19.98 -12.84 2.45
N LEU A 354 20.08 -13.38 1.25
CA LEU A 354 20.17 -14.82 0.98
C LEU A 354 21.59 -15.39 1.14
N ASN A 355 22.58 -14.56 1.51
CA ASN A 355 24.01 -14.96 1.61
C ASN A 355 24.54 -15.60 0.32
N LEU A 356 24.13 -15.09 -0.83
CA LEU A 356 24.65 -15.50 -2.14
C LEU A 356 25.96 -14.74 -2.45
N ASN A 357 27.04 -15.48 -2.75
CA ASN A 357 28.35 -14.93 -3.08
C ASN A 357 28.41 -14.41 -4.53
#